data_921e20845a3462c6a1b53fd40b4382d7
#
_entry.id   921e20845a3462c6a1b53fd40b4382d7
#
_cell.length_a   1.000
_cell.length_b   1.000
_cell.length_c   1.000
_cell.angle_alpha   90.00
_cell.angle_beta   90.00
_cell.angle_gamma   90.00
#
_symmetry.space_group_name_H-M   'P 1'
#
loop_
_entity.id
_entity.type
_entity.pdbx_description
1 polymer ?
#
loop_
_entity_poly.entity_id
_entity_poly.type
_entity_poly.pdbx_seq_one_letter_code
_entity_poly.pdbx_strand_id
1 'polypeptide(L)'
;MITAAVVAAAVVAAMALRPRPRRLEPVAEQGPTRLDIASAVWTLRRSRRRTPDARGVATWCDDIVRHVRSGSTLREALSVVPDDPATARSTTPLRLAIDRGNSIPDSVGRVDVAGPPLRLALGVSGATSRSGGPAAAAIDRTALALRRRAADLDDRSVHAAQ
;
A
#
# COMPACT_ATOMS: atom_id res chain seq x y z
N MET A 1 -25.27 12.93 -10.72
CA MET A 1 -25.00 12.23 -9.45
C MET A 1 -25.46 10.75 -9.42
N ILE A 2 -25.74 10.12 -10.56
CA ILE A 2 -26.28 8.73 -10.65
C ILE A 2 -25.17 7.69 -10.94
N THR A 3 -23.99 8.09 -11.39
CA THR A 3 -22.91 7.19 -11.82
C THR A 3 -22.10 6.54 -10.69
N ALA A 4 -22.09 7.13 -9.47
CA ALA A 4 -21.34 6.59 -8.35
C ALA A 4 -22.01 5.37 -7.67
N ALA A 5 -23.34 5.28 -7.75
CA ALA A 5 -24.11 4.18 -7.14
C ALA A 5 -23.99 2.87 -7.95
N VAL A 6 -23.84 2.96 -9.27
CA VAL A 6 -23.76 1.81 -10.17
C VAL A 6 -22.42 1.08 -10.04
N VAL A 7 -21.33 1.81 -9.81
CA VAL A 7 -20.00 1.22 -9.64
C VAL A 7 -19.87 0.45 -8.31
N ALA A 8 -20.51 0.93 -7.24
CA ALA A 8 -20.51 0.23 -5.96
C ALA A 8 -21.29 -1.10 -6.00
N ALA A 9 -22.37 -1.17 -6.75
CA ALA A 9 -23.15 -2.38 -6.91
C ALA A 9 -22.44 -3.46 -7.73
N ALA A 10 -21.66 -3.07 -8.75
CA ALA A 10 -20.91 -3.99 -9.58
C ALA A 10 -19.74 -4.68 -8.85
N VAL A 11 -19.08 -3.99 -7.92
CA VAL A 11 -17.99 -4.56 -7.11
C VAL A 11 -18.51 -5.58 -6.10
N VAL A 12 -19.68 -5.35 -5.52
CA VAL A 12 -20.30 -6.31 -4.59
C VAL A 12 -20.80 -7.55 -5.32
N ALA A 13 -21.34 -7.42 -6.53
CA ALA A 13 -21.78 -8.55 -7.36
C ALA A 13 -20.62 -9.43 -7.86
N ALA A 14 -19.48 -8.86 -8.19
CA ALA A 14 -18.30 -9.60 -8.65
C ALA A 14 -17.65 -10.45 -7.54
N MET A 15 -17.80 -10.07 -6.26
CA MET A 15 -17.32 -10.89 -5.13
C MET A 15 -18.25 -12.06 -4.78
N ALA A 16 -19.52 -12.03 -5.22
CA ALA A 16 -20.50 -13.06 -4.92
C ALA A 16 -20.44 -14.27 -5.89
N LEU A 17 -19.71 -14.17 -7.01
CA LEU A 17 -19.68 -15.21 -8.08
C LEU A 17 -18.46 -16.15 -8.04
N ARG A 18 -17.81 -16.34 -6.90
CA ARG A 18 -16.79 -17.41 -6.78
C ARG A 18 -17.46 -18.75 -6.50
N PRO A 19 -17.29 -19.79 -7.36
CA PRO A 19 -17.87 -21.11 -7.12
C PRO A 19 -17.23 -21.74 -5.88
N ARG A 20 -18.05 -21.98 -4.85
CA ARG A 20 -17.67 -22.73 -3.65
C ARG A 20 -17.73 -24.23 -3.92
N PRO A 21 -16.72 -25.04 -3.53
CA PRO A 21 -16.89 -26.49 -3.49
C PRO A 21 -17.90 -26.86 -2.41
N ARG A 22 -18.89 -27.67 -2.79
CA ARG A 22 -19.92 -28.20 -1.91
C ARG A 22 -19.31 -29.07 -0.82
N ARG A 23 -19.47 -28.67 0.44
CA ARG A 23 -19.61 -29.62 1.55
C ARG A 23 -20.82 -29.21 2.37
N LEU A 24 -21.77 -30.13 2.44
CA LEU A 24 -23.03 -29.99 3.17
C LEU A 24 -22.75 -30.30 4.64
N GLU A 25 -22.89 -29.30 5.52
CA GLU A 25 -23.28 -29.49 6.91
C GLU A 25 -24.08 -28.26 7.37
N PRO A 26 -25.16 -28.45 8.12
CA PRO A 26 -26.03 -27.35 8.52
C PRO A 26 -25.44 -26.66 9.76
N VAL A 27 -24.79 -25.52 9.58
CA VAL A 27 -24.43 -24.61 10.67
C VAL A 27 -25.37 -23.41 10.58
N ALA A 28 -26.02 -23.14 11.70
CA ALA A 28 -26.97 -22.06 11.90
C ALA A 28 -26.54 -20.74 11.26
N GLU A 29 -27.44 -20.18 10.47
CA GLU A 29 -27.31 -18.85 9.87
C GLU A 29 -27.25 -17.77 10.96
N GLN A 30 -26.04 -17.42 11.38
CA GLN A 30 -25.79 -16.13 12.01
C GLN A 30 -25.32 -15.20 10.88
N GLY A 31 -26.24 -14.48 10.27
CA GLY A 31 -25.91 -13.41 9.35
C GLY A 31 -24.99 -12.39 10.02
N PRO A 32 -24.10 -11.70 9.27
CA PRO A 32 -23.19 -10.73 9.85
C PRO A 32 -24.00 -9.67 10.60
N THR A 33 -23.78 -9.59 11.89
CA THR A 33 -24.48 -8.64 12.75
C THR A 33 -24.14 -7.21 12.29
N ARG A 34 -25.10 -6.29 12.35
CA ARG A 34 -24.91 -4.86 11.98
C ARG A 34 -23.68 -4.24 12.65
N LEU A 35 -23.22 -4.79 13.78
CA LEU A 35 -22.00 -4.40 14.49
C LEU A 35 -20.73 -4.77 13.73
N ASP A 36 -20.69 -5.90 13.00
CA ASP A 36 -19.51 -6.31 12.23
C ASP A 36 -19.29 -5.43 11.01
N ILE A 37 -20.39 -4.99 10.37
CA ILE A 37 -20.30 -4.07 9.23
C ILE A 37 -19.87 -2.68 9.70
N ALA A 38 -20.36 -2.22 10.84
CA ALA A 38 -19.97 -0.93 11.40
C ALA A 38 -18.49 -0.92 11.84
N SER A 39 -17.98 -2.00 12.44
CA SER A 39 -16.59 -2.14 12.82
C SER A 39 -15.66 -2.21 11.61
N ALA A 40 -16.06 -2.94 10.55
CA ALA A 40 -15.32 -3.01 9.28
C ALA A 40 -15.30 -1.65 8.56
N VAL A 41 -16.41 -0.93 8.53
CA VAL A 41 -16.49 0.43 7.96
C VAL A 41 -15.68 1.42 8.79
N TRP A 42 -15.68 1.29 10.12
CA TRP A 42 -14.92 2.17 11.00
C TRP A 42 -13.41 1.94 10.89
N THR A 43 -12.95 0.69 10.80
CA THR A 43 -11.55 0.33 10.54
C THR A 43 -11.09 0.80 9.17
N LEU A 44 -11.90 0.64 8.13
CA LEU A 44 -11.64 1.17 6.79
C LEU A 44 -11.58 2.71 6.77
N ARG A 45 -12.46 3.38 7.51
CA ARG A 45 -12.50 4.85 7.59
C ARG A 45 -11.34 5.41 8.42
N ARG A 46 -10.88 4.67 9.43
CA ARG A 46 -9.71 5.03 10.25
C ARG A 46 -8.40 4.80 9.49
N SER A 47 -8.30 3.73 8.70
CA SER A 47 -7.13 3.49 7.85
C SER A 47 -7.02 4.52 6.70
N ARG A 48 -8.17 5.01 6.19
CA ARG A 48 -8.18 6.08 5.16
C ARG A 48 -7.59 7.41 5.62
N ARG A 49 -7.46 7.64 6.94
CA ARG A 49 -6.90 8.88 7.52
C ARG A 49 -5.46 8.73 8.02
N ARG A 50 -4.91 7.51 8.08
CA ARG A 50 -3.53 7.33 8.52
C ARG A 50 -2.58 7.66 7.37
N THR A 51 -1.78 8.69 7.59
CA THR A 51 -0.60 8.95 6.78
C THR A 51 0.39 7.81 7.04
N PRO A 52 1.00 7.21 6.00
CA PRO A 52 2.03 6.19 6.20
C PRO A 52 3.13 6.72 7.10
N ASP A 53 3.44 6.00 8.16
CA ASP A 53 4.55 6.36 9.03
C ASP A 53 5.90 5.94 8.40
N ALA A 54 6.98 6.49 8.92
CA ALA A 54 8.30 6.23 8.36
C ALA A 54 8.73 4.77 8.54
N ARG A 55 8.27 4.06 9.59
CA ARG A 55 8.58 2.64 9.82
C ARG A 55 7.86 1.73 8.84
N GLY A 56 6.56 1.94 8.65
CA GLY A 56 5.78 1.17 7.68
C GLY A 56 6.30 1.32 6.26
N VAL A 57 6.67 2.56 5.86
CA VAL A 57 7.28 2.80 4.54
C VAL A 57 8.67 2.15 4.45
N ALA A 58 9.47 2.16 5.51
CA ALA A 58 10.78 1.48 5.51
C ALA A 58 10.62 -0.04 5.33
N THR A 59 9.65 -0.67 6.00
CA THR A 59 9.35 -2.09 5.83
C THR A 59 8.93 -2.39 4.39
N TRP A 60 8.06 -1.59 3.82
CA TRP A 60 7.66 -1.70 2.41
C TRP A 60 8.86 -1.57 1.45
N CYS A 61 9.79 -0.65 1.71
CA CYS A 61 11.04 -0.54 0.95
C CYS A 61 11.91 -1.81 1.06
N ASP A 62 12.00 -2.42 2.25
CA ASP A 62 12.76 -3.66 2.45
C ASP A 62 12.18 -4.82 1.64
N ASP A 63 10.85 -4.91 1.58
CA ASP A 63 10.18 -5.92 0.79
C ASP A 63 10.49 -5.74 -0.71
N ILE A 64 10.47 -4.51 -1.22
CA ILE A 64 10.90 -4.20 -2.59
C ILE A 64 12.36 -4.61 -2.80
N VAL A 65 13.26 -4.24 -1.89
CA VAL A 65 14.68 -4.58 -1.98
C VAL A 65 14.88 -6.09 -2.02
N ARG A 66 14.13 -6.84 -1.20
CA ARG A 66 14.18 -8.31 -1.17
C ARG A 66 13.80 -8.90 -2.53
N HIS A 67 12.71 -8.44 -3.14
CA HIS A 67 12.29 -8.88 -4.46
C HIS A 67 13.30 -8.52 -5.56
N VAL A 68 13.86 -7.32 -5.54
CA VAL A 68 14.87 -6.92 -6.53
C VAL A 68 16.15 -7.72 -6.36
N ARG A 69 16.59 -8.02 -5.13
CA ARG A 69 17.77 -8.87 -4.86
C ARG A 69 17.54 -10.34 -5.22
N SER A 70 16.29 -10.81 -5.23
CA SER A 70 15.95 -12.16 -5.71
C SER A 70 15.86 -12.27 -7.24
N GLY A 71 16.13 -11.18 -7.96
CA GLY A 71 16.18 -11.16 -9.43
C GLY A 71 14.96 -10.53 -10.11
N SER A 72 13.95 -10.09 -9.35
CA SER A 72 12.83 -9.36 -9.91
C SER A 72 13.24 -7.97 -10.39
N THR A 73 12.61 -7.49 -11.45
CA THR A 73 12.75 -6.08 -11.84
C THR A 73 12.09 -5.17 -10.80
N LEU A 74 12.50 -3.89 -10.74
CA LEU A 74 11.85 -2.91 -9.87
C LEU A 74 10.33 -2.78 -10.18
N ARG A 75 9.95 -2.92 -11.44
CA ARG A 75 8.56 -2.92 -11.89
C ARG A 75 7.76 -4.07 -11.25
N GLU A 76 8.27 -5.28 -11.35
CA GLU A 76 7.65 -6.47 -10.77
C GLU A 76 7.59 -6.37 -9.25
N ALA A 77 8.67 -5.94 -8.60
CA ALA A 77 8.70 -5.74 -7.16
C ALA A 77 7.61 -4.76 -6.69
N LEU A 78 7.43 -3.63 -7.38
CA LEU A 78 6.37 -2.64 -7.08
C LEU A 78 4.95 -3.19 -7.33
N SER A 79 4.79 -4.16 -8.23
CA SER A 79 3.49 -4.78 -8.51
C SER A 79 3.12 -5.89 -7.52
N VAL A 80 4.11 -6.59 -6.94
CA VAL A 80 3.89 -7.79 -6.12
C VAL A 80 3.93 -7.51 -4.62
N VAL A 81 4.75 -6.56 -4.17
CA VAL A 81 4.91 -6.28 -2.73
C VAL A 81 3.57 -5.88 -2.10
N PRO A 82 3.15 -6.58 -1.01
CA PRO A 82 1.90 -6.27 -0.34
C PRO A 82 1.88 -4.85 0.20
N ASP A 83 0.71 -4.23 0.13
CA ASP A 83 0.48 -2.91 0.69
C ASP A 83 0.01 -3.01 2.14
N ASP A 84 0.66 -2.28 3.02
CA ASP A 84 0.06 -1.91 4.30
C ASP A 84 -1.17 -1.00 4.04
N PRO A 85 -2.26 -1.12 4.82
CA PRO A 85 -3.46 -0.28 4.68
C PRO A 85 -3.18 1.23 4.64
N ALA A 86 -2.10 1.68 5.26
CA ALA A 86 -1.71 3.10 5.24
C ALA A 86 -1.04 3.51 3.92
N THR A 87 -0.28 2.61 3.28
CA THR A 87 0.38 2.86 1.98
C THR A 87 -0.52 2.59 0.80
N ALA A 88 -1.46 1.63 0.93
CA ALA A 88 -2.33 1.14 -0.14
C ALA A 88 -3.06 2.24 -0.91
N ARG A 89 -3.44 3.34 -0.24
CA ARG A 89 -4.11 4.46 -0.90
C ARG A 89 -3.30 5.04 -2.06
N SER A 90 -1.98 5.11 -1.91
CA SER A 90 -1.08 5.67 -2.93
C SER A 90 -0.46 4.58 -3.80
N THR A 91 -0.16 3.41 -3.26
CA THR A 91 0.51 2.33 -3.97
C THR A 91 -0.44 1.54 -4.87
N THR A 92 -1.72 1.38 -4.51
CA THR A 92 -2.71 0.72 -5.38
C THR A 92 -2.89 1.43 -6.73
N PRO A 93 -3.13 2.76 -6.81
CA PRO A 93 -3.20 3.45 -8.10
C PRO A 93 -1.86 3.45 -8.85
N LEU A 94 -0.72 3.48 -8.14
CA LEU A 94 0.60 3.33 -8.74
C LEU A 94 0.74 1.97 -9.43
N ARG A 95 0.39 0.89 -8.74
CA ARG A 95 0.42 -0.47 -9.27
C ARG A 95 -0.46 -0.62 -10.49
N LEU A 96 -1.71 -0.15 -10.43
CA LEU A 96 -2.61 -0.18 -11.57
C LEU A 96 -2.07 0.59 -12.79
N ALA A 97 -1.36 1.70 -12.57
CA ALA A 97 -0.73 2.44 -13.66
C ALA A 97 0.45 1.67 -14.26
N ILE A 98 1.28 1.04 -13.41
CA ILE A 98 2.39 0.18 -13.83
C ILE A 98 1.88 -1.03 -14.62
N ASP A 99 0.83 -1.71 -14.16
CA ASP A 99 0.24 -2.88 -14.82
C ASP A 99 -0.37 -2.54 -16.19
N ARG A 100 -0.84 -1.31 -16.37
CA ARG A 100 -1.29 -0.77 -17.67
C ARG A 100 -0.13 -0.42 -18.61
N GLY A 101 1.12 -0.65 -18.22
CA GLY A 101 2.30 -0.39 -19.05
C GLY A 101 2.89 0.99 -18.90
N ASN A 102 2.38 1.86 -18.02
CA ASN A 102 3.01 3.16 -17.78
C ASN A 102 4.41 2.99 -17.18
N SER A 103 5.31 3.94 -17.45
CA SER A 103 6.61 3.96 -16.81
C SER A 103 6.48 4.22 -15.29
N ILE A 104 7.44 3.74 -14.50
CA ILE A 104 7.45 4.01 -13.04
C ILE A 104 7.47 5.52 -12.78
N PRO A 105 8.33 6.34 -13.42
CA PRO A 105 8.34 7.79 -13.21
C PRO A 105 7.00 8.46 -13.50
N ASP A 106 6.34 8.09 -14.61
CA ASP A 106 5.05 8.68 -14.99
C ASP A 106 3.96 8.25 -14.01
N SER A 107 4.00 7.00 -13.55
CA SER A 107 3.06 6.47 -12.58
C SER A 107 3.19 7.20 -11.23
N VAL A 108 4.42 7.41 -10.76
CA VAL A 108 4.70 8.17 -9.53
C VAL A 108 4.24 9.62 -9.64
N GLY A 109 4.44 10.26 -10.79
CA GLY A 109 4.03 11.65 -11.03
C GLY A 109 2.52 11.88 -11.02
N ARG A 110 1.72 10.83 -11.26
CA ARG A 110 0.24 10.91 -11.33
C ARG A 110 -0.47 10.53 -10.04
N VAL A 111 0.24 9.93 -9.10
CA VAL A 111 -0.36 9.45 -7.84
C VAL A 111 -0.34 10.54 -6.79
N ASP A 112 -1.48 10.74 -6.12
CA ASP A 112 -1.55 11.54 -4.90
C ASP A 112 -0.88 10.76 -3.75
N VAL A 113 0.36 11.16 -3.44
CA VAL A 113 1.20 10.46 -2.48
C VAL A 113 0.94 10.95 -1.06
N ALA A 114 0.39 10.07 -0.23
CA ALA A 114 0.13 10.36 1.17
C ALA A 114 1.44 10.41 1.99
N GLY A 115 1.80 11.62 2.42
CA GLY A 115 2.87 11.86 3.39
C GLY A 115 4.30 11.87 2.85
N PRO A 116 5.21 12.58 3.58
CA PRO A 116 6.60 12.74 3.16
C PRO A 116 7.41 11.44 3.05
N PRO A 117 7.25 10.44 3.95
CA PRO A 117 8.02 9.19 3.86
C PRO A 117 7.77 8.43 2.57
N LEU A 118 6.50 8.25 2.19
CA LEU A 118 6.15 7.52 0.98
C LEU A 118 6.52 8.30 -0.28
N ARG A 119 6.39 9.64 -0.25
CA ARG A 119 6.83 10.50 -1.34
C ARG A 119 8.32 10.36 -1.61
N LEU A 120 9.15 10.28 -0.57
CA LEU A 120 10.58 10.04 -0.70
C LEU A 120 10.86 8.69 -1.33
N ALA A 121 10.25 7.60 -0.84
CA ALA A 121 10.44 6.25 -1.36
C ALA A 121 10.04 6.12 -2.84
N LEU A 122 8.89 6.65 -3.21
CA LEU A 122 8.41 6.64 -4.60
C LEU A 122 9.25 7.55 -5.51
N GLY A 123 9.69 8.71 -5.01
CA GLY A 123 10.58 9.60 -5.73
C GLY A 123 11.92 8.94 -6.07
N VAL A 124 12.51 8.21 -5.11
CA VAL A 124 13.74 7.43 -5.32
C VAL A 124 13.50 6.29 -6.33
N SER A 125 12.37 5.57 -6.23
CA SER A 125 12.02 4.52 -7.19
C SER A 125 11.86 5.06 -8.62
N GLY A 126 11.21 6.21 -8.77
CA GLY A 126 11.10 6.88 -10.07
C GLY A 126 12.43 7.40 -10.61
N ALA A 127 13.28 7.95 -9.76
CA ALA A 127 14.61 8.44 -10.15
C ALA A 127 15.54 7.30 -10.59
N THR A 128 15.61 6.22 -9.82
CA THR A 128 16.45 5.05 -10.16
C THR A 128 15.99 4.34 -11.42
N SER A 129 14.67 4.29 -11.66
CA SER A 129 14.11 3.75 -12.90
C SER A 129 14.51 4.56 -14.14
N ARG A 130 14.64 5.89 -14.01
CA ARG A 130 15.10 6.76 -15.11
C ARG A 130 16.61 6.62 -15.37
N SER A 131 17.40 6.54 -14.33
CA SER A 131 18.86 6.54 -14.44
C SER A 131 19.45 5.16 -14.77
N GLY A 132 18.65 4.08 -14.70
CA GLY A 132 19.17 2.71 -14.84
C GLY A 132 20.14 2.30 -13.71
N GLY A 133 20.16 3.06 -12.62
CA GLY A 133 21.07 2.82 -11.50
C GLY A 133 20.65 1.63 -10.63
N PRO A 134 21.47 1.26 -9.61
CA PRO A 134 21.21 0.13 -8.73
C PRO A 134 20.03 0.43 -7.79
N ALA A 135 18.83 0.11 -8.24
CA ALA A 135 17.57 0.41 -7.55
C ALA A 135 17.55 -0.15 -6.11
N ALA A 136 17.99 -1.41 -5.93
CA ALA A 136 18.02 -2.03 -4.61
C ALA A 136 18.85 -1.23 -3.60
N ALA A 137 20.04 -0.78 -3.98
CA ALA A 137 20.91 -0.02 -3.09
C ALA A 137 20.38 1.37 -2.75
N ALA A 138 19.67 2.02 -3.69
CA ALA A 138 19.07 3.33 -3.46
C ALA A 138 17.85 3.23 -2.53
N ILE A 139 16.99 2.23 -2.75
CA ILE A 139 15.80 1.98 -1.92
C ILE A 139 16.21 1.52 -0.51
N ASP A 140 17.22 0.67 -0.38
CA ASP A 140 17.78 0.23 0.90
C ASP A 140 18.28 1.42 1.75
N ARG A 141 19.03 2.33 1.13
CA ARG A 141 19.45 3.58 1.79
C ARG A 141 18.27 4.45 2.22
N THR A 142 17.22 4.47 1.42
CA THR A 142 15.99 5.19 1.76
C THR A 142 15.29 4.56 2.97
N ALA A 143 15.19 3.23 3.02
CA ALA A 143 14.65 2.51 4.17
C ALA A 143 15.43 2.81 5.45
N LEU A 144 16.77 2.81 5.38
CA LEU A 144 17.62 3.15 6.51
C LEU A 144 17.41 4.60 6.99
N ALA A 145 17.32 5.56 6.07
CA ALA A 145 17.06 6.96 6.40
C ALA A 145 15.68 7.14 7.07
N LEU A 146 14.67 6.42 6.59
CA LEU A 146 13.32 6.47 7.18
C LEU A 146 13.28 5.87 8.60
N ARG A 147 14.03 4.80 8.86
CA ARG A 147 14.16 4.24 10.22
C ARG A 147 14.84 5.20 11.18
N ARG A 148 15.93 5.84 10.75
CA ARG A 148 16.61 6.87 11.57
C ARG A 148 15.67 8.00 11.91
N ARG A 149 14.92 8.51 10.91
CA ARG A 149 13.92 9.55 11.12
C ARG A 149 12.82 9.12 12.10
N ALA A 150 12.37 7.86 12.05
CA ALA A 150 11.39 7.35 12.99
C ALA A 150 11.93 7.31 14.42
N ALA A 151 13.17 6.85 14.60
CA ALA A 151 13.84 6.84 15.90
C ALA A 151 13.99 8.27 16.47
N ASP A 152 14.45 9.23 15.65
CA ASP A 152 14.58 10.63 16.09
C ASP A 152 13.24 11.24 16.54
N LEU A 153 12.12 10.87 15.92
CA LEU A 153 10.80 11.33 16.30
C LEU A 153 10.34 10.72 17.62
N ASP A 154 10.63 9.44 17.85
CA ASP A 154 10.33 8.79 19.12
C ASP A 154 11.12 9.39 20.27
N ASP A 155 12.42 9.61 20.08
CA ASP A 155 13.28 10.23 21.10
C ASP A 155 12.77 11.62 21.48
N ARG A 156 12.38 12.44 20.48
CA ARG A 156 11.79 13.76 20.75
C ARG A 156 10.47 13.66 21.51
N SER A 157 9.63 12.67 21.20
CA SER A 157 8.36 12.45 21.89
C SER A 157 8.55 12.09 23.37
N VAL A 158 9.56 11.27 23.66
CA VAL A 158 9.94 10.90 25.04
C VAL A 158 10.43 12.12 25.83
N HIS A 159 11.32 12.93 25.23
CA HIS A 159 11.83 14.15 25.89
C HIS A 159 10.75 15.21 26.11
N ALA A 160 9.76 15.30 25.22
CA ALA A 160 8.66 16.26 25.38
C ALA A 160 7.62 15.82 26.44
N ALA A 161 7.65 14.57 26.87
CA ALA A 161 6.74 14.02 27.89
C ALA A 161 7.33 14.10 29.34
N GLN A 162 8.60 14.48 29.46
CA GLN A 162 9.30 14.70 30.76
C GLN A 162 9.19 16.17 31.20
#